data_4d611449aab3bcdea0f2d6c7311dc5b7
#
_entry.id   4d611449aab3bcdea0f2d6c7311dc5b7
#
_cell.length_a   1.000
_cell.length_b   1.000
_cell.length_c   1.000
_cell.angle_alpha   90.00
_cell.angle_beta   90.00
_cell.angle_gamma   90.00
#
_symmetry.space_group_name_H-M   'P 1'
#
loop_
_entity.id
_entity.type
_entity.pdbx_description
1 polymer ?
#
loop_
_entity_poly.entity_id
_entity_poly.type
_entity_poly.pdbx_seq_one_letter_code
_entity_poly.pdbx_strand_id
1 'polypeptide(L)'
;MQQYELTLILKPTLTEEQADAIIEKLKLAIVHRQVWGKRMLAYPIRKEKEGLYIYLVIELSESSIASLEEKIRLNEQIIRHLLVTAEKQMLVA
;
A
#
# COMPACT_ATOMS: atom_id res chain seq x y z
N MET A 1 4.28 14.53 12.93
CA MET A 1 3.94 13.46 12.01
C MET A 1 5.14 12.56 11.76
N GLN A 2 4.89 11.28 11.65
CA GLN A 2 5.96 10.33 11.34
C GLN A 2 5.80 9.83 9.91
N GLN A 3 6.91 9.37 9.34
CA GLN A 3 6.89 8.74 8.05
C GLN A 3 6.71 7.23 8.20
N TYR A 4 5.92 6.68 7.32
CA TYR A 4 5.65 5.25 7.27
C TYR A 4 5.87 4.73 5.86
N GLU A 5 6.23 3.46 5.77
CA GLU A 5 6.28 2.76 4.50
C GLU A 5 5.03 1.93 4.37
N LEU A 6 4.29 2.16 3.32
CA LEU A 6 3.06 1.43 3.04
C LEU A 6 3.24 0.66 1.74
N THR A 7 3.19 -0.65 1.83
CA THR A 7 3.20 -1.51 0.66
C THR A 7 1.80 -2.02 0.43
N LEU A 8 1.27 -1.76 -0.75
CA LEU A 8 -0.05 -2.22 -1.14
C LEU A 8 0.05 -3.29 -2.20
N ILE A 9 -0.72 -4.35 -2.04
CA ILE A 9 -0.86 -5.37 -3.07
C ILE A 9 -2.31 -5.29 -3.56
N LEU A 10 -2.46 -4.87 -4.81
CA LEU A 10 -3.75 -4.68 -5.43
C LEU A 10 -4.04 -5.83 -6.39
N LYS A 11 -5.30 -5.94 -6.81
CA LYS A 11 -5.67 -6.95 -7.80
C LYS A 11 -4.87 -6.77 -9.08
N PRO A 12 -4.37 -7.85 -9.68
CA PRO A 12 -3.50 -7.76 -10.85
C PRO A 12 -4.21 -7.28 -12.10
N THR A 13 -5.53 -7.28 -12.11
CA THR A 13 -6.32 -6.84 -13.26
C THR A 13 -6.46 -5.33 -13.35
N LEU A 14 -6.02 -4.59 -12.32
CA LEU A 14 -6.15 -3.14 -12.31
C LEU A 14 -5.12 -2.48 -13.22
N THR A 15 -5.55 -1.42 -13.90
CA THR A 15 -4.62 -0.57 -14.64
C THR A 15 -3.93 0.39 -13.67
N GLU A 16 -2.85 1.03 -14.14
CA GLU A 16 -2.19 2.04 -13.31
C GLU A 16 -3.12 3.17 -12.94
N GLU A 17 -3.99 3.58 -13.87
CA GLU A 17 -4.95 4.65 -13.59
C GLU A 17 -5.93 4.25 -12.50
N GLN A 18 -6.39 3.01 -12.53
CA GLN A 18 -7.29 2.52 -11.49
C GLN A 18 -6.60 2.42 -10.15
N ALA A 19 -5.34 2.00 -10.16
CA ALA A 19 -4.54 1.94 -8.93
C ALA A 19 -4.33 3.34 -8.35
N ASP A 20 -4.04 4.32 -9.21
CA ASP A 20 -3.88 5.71 -8.77
C ASP A 20 -5.15 6.24 -8.12
N ALA A 21 -6.30 5.93 -8.70
CA ALA A 21 -7.56 6.37 -8.15
C ALA A 21 -7.80 5.80 -6.75
N ILE A 22 -7.41 4.55 -6.55
CA ILE A 22 -7.53 3.91 -5.22
C ILE A 22 -6.64 4.64 -4.21
N ILE A 23 -5.41 4.93 -4.59
CA ILE A 23 -4.46 5.62 -3.73
C ILE A 23 -4.97 7.02 -3.38
N GLU A 24 -5.50 7.74 -4.36
CA GLU A 24 -6.04 9.07 -4.13
C GLU A 24 -7.21 9.07 -3.15
N LYS A 25 -8.02 8.02 -3.18
CA LYS A 25 -9.15 7.91 -2.24
C LYS A 25 -8.70 7.75 -0.81
N LEU A 26 -7.49 7.28 -0.59
CA LEU A 26 -6.95 7.13 0.75
C LEU A 26 -6.52 8.47 1.35
N LYS A 27 -6.39 9.51 0.51
CA LYS A 27 -6.05 10.87 0.93
C LYS A 27 -4.78 10.92 1.78
N LEU A 28 -3.73 10.33 1.27
CA LEU A 28 -2.46 10.24 1.97
C LEU A 28 -1.52 11.37 1.58
N ALA A 29 -0.70 11.81 2.54
CA ALA A 29 0.41 12.72 2.27
C ALA A 29 1.58 11.87 1.78
N ILE A 30 1.72 11.73 0.48
CA ILE A 30 2.72 10.86 -0.12
C ILE A 30 4.03 11.61 -0.31
N VAL A 31 5.09 11.08 0.30
CA VAL A 31 6.45 11.64 0.18
C VAL A 31 7.17 11.00 -1.00
N HIS A 32 6.98 9.71 -1.19
CA HIS A 32 7.62 8.98 -2.27
C HIS A 32 6.69 7.87 -2.74
N ARG A 33 6.73 7.59 -4.03
CA ARG A 33 5.88 6.57 -4.62
C ARG A 33 6.68 5.76 -5.64
N GLN A 34 6.51 4.44 -5.59
CA GLN A 34 7.16 3.56 -6.53
C GLN A 34 6.21 2.42 -6.89
N VAL A 35 5.99 2.20 -8.17
CA VAL A 35 5.18 1.09 -8.65
C VAL A 35 6.12 -0.05 -9.00
N TRP A 36 5.99 -1.17 -8.29
CA TRP A 36 6.85 -2.32 -8.54
C TRP A 36 6.29 -3.25 -9.62
N GLY A 37 5.03 -3.04 -10.00
CA GLY A 37 4.41 -3.83 -11.04
C GLY A 37 3.81 -5.12 -10.53
N LYS A 38 3.41 -5.96 -11.47
CA LYS A 38 2.79 -7.24 -11.14
C LYS A 38 3.84 -8.24 -10.72
N ARG A 39 3.58 -8.94 -9.62
CA ARG A 39 4.49 -9.96 -9.11
C ARG A 39 3.70 -11.16 -8.64
N MET A 40 4.30 -12.33 -8.74
CA MET A 40 3.68 -13.55 -8.25
C MET A 40 3.72 -13.56 -6.72
N LEU A 41 2.62 -13.97 -6.13
CA LEU A 41 2.52 -14.13 -4.69
C LEU A 41 3.13 -15.46 -4.29
N ALA A 42 3.74 -15.50 -3.10
CA ALA A 42 4.32 -16.72 -2.59
C ALA A 42 3.27 -17.82 -2.41
N TYR A 43 2.04 -17.40 -2.11
CA TYR A 43 0.88 -18.28 -2.03
C TYR A 43 -0.34 -17.47 -2.43
N PRO A 44 -1.39 -18.13 -2.95
CA PRO A 44 -2.58 -17.38 -3.38
C PRO A 44 -3.25 -16.67 -2.21
N ILE A 45 -3.64 -15.42 -2.44
CA ILE A 45 -4.40 -14.63 -1.49
C ILE A 45 -5.72 -14.29 -2.16
N ARG A 46 -6.85 -14.63 -1.53
CA ARG A 46 -8.18 -14.42 -2.10
C ARG A 46 -8.30 -14.97 -3.52
N LYS A 47 -7.68 -16.13 -3.75
CA LYS A 47 -7.65 -16.82 -5.05
C LYS A 47 -6.83 -16.10 -6.12
N GLU A 48 -6.14 -15.02 -5.77
CA GLU A 48 -5.24 -14.35 -6.70
C GLU A 48 -3.84 -14.95 -6.55
N LYS A 49 -3.21 -15.25 -7.68
CA LYS A 49 -1.85 -15.78 -7.71
C LYS A 49 -0.82 -14.70 -7.90
N GLU A 50 -1.25 -13.55 -8.41
CA GLU A 50 -0.40 -12.38 -8.66
C GLU A 50 -1.01 -11.17 -7.98
N GLY A 51 -0.20 -10.13 -7.81
CA GLY A 51 -0.66 -8.88 -7.27
C GLY A 51 0.10 -7.73 -7.90
N LEU A 52 -0.53 -6.57 -7.92
CA LEU A 52 0.12 -5.33 -8.34
C LEU A 52 0.70 -4.67 -7.11
N TYR A 53 2.03 -4.61 -7.03
CA TYR A 53 2.75 -4.08 -5.89
C TYR A 53 3.03 -2.59 -6.04
N ILE A 54 2.64 -1.82 -5.03
CA ILE A 54 2.91 -0.39 -4.98
C ILE A 54 3.52 -0.07 -3.63
N TYR A 55 4.62 0.65 -3.66
CA TYR A 55 5.34 1.07 -2.46
C TYR A 55 5.19 2.57 -2.28
N LEU A 56 4.81 2.99 -1.09
CA LEU A 56 4.61 4.40 -0.77
C LEU A 56 5.34 4.74 0.52
N VAL A 57 5.96 5.92 0.55
CA VAL A 57 6.40 6.53 1.80
C VAL A 57 5.42 7.66 2.07
N ILE A 58 4.77 7.61 3.22
CA ILE A 58 3.73 8.57 3.58
C ILE A 58 4.03 9.21 4.92
N GLU A 59 3.46 10.39 5.13
CA GLU A 59 3.47 11.05 6.42
C GLU A 59 2.10 10.91 7.05
N LEU A 60 2.08 10.54 8.31
CA LEU A 60 0.82 10.22 8.98
C LEU A 60 0.98 10.40 10.48
N SER A 61 -0.06 10.88 11.14
CA SER A 61 -0.09 10.92 12.60
C SER A 61 -0.51 9.56 13.14
N GLU A 62 -0.03 9.22 14.33
CA GLU A 62 -0.39 7.93 14.94
C GLU A 62 -1.89 7.78 15.08
N SER A 63 -2.59 8.87 15.37
CA SER A 63 -4.04 8.82 15.56
C SER A 63 -4.79 8.48 14.28
N SER A 64 -4.14 8.62 13.12
CA SER A 64 -4.77 8.35 11.83
C SER A 64 -4.51 6.94 11.31
N ILE A 65 -3.64 6.18 11.96
CA ILE A 65 -3.27 4.84 11.48
C ILE A 65 -4.47 3.91 11.43
N ALA A 66 -5.24 3.85 12.49
CA ALA A 66 -6.39 2.95 12.55
C ALA A 66 -7.42 3.29 11.47
N SER A 67 -7.64 4.57 11.23
CA SER A 67 -8.56 5.03 10.21
C SER A 67 -8.08 4.64 8.81
N LEU A 68 -6.78 4.79 8.56
CA LEU A 68 -6.19 4.39 7.29
C LEU A 68 -6.32 2.89 7.06
N GLU A 69 -5.98 2.09 8.06
CA GLU A 69 -6.05 0.65 7.92
C GLU A 69 -7.47 0.18 7.69
N GLU A 70 -8.45 0.83 8.30
CA GLU A 70 -9.84 0.50 8.06
C GLU A 70 -10.26 0.81 6.62
N LYS A 71 -9.83 1.96 6.10
CA LYS A 71 -10.12 2.31 4.70
C LYS A 71 -9.52 1.30 3.74
N ILE A 72 -8.30 0.85 4.04
CA ILE A 72 -7.64 -0.16 3.21
C ILE A 72 -8.41 -1.47 3.27
N ARG A 73 -8.79 -1.89 4.46
CA ARG A 73 -9.51 -3.16 4.65
C ARG A 73 -10.85 -3.18 3.96
N LEU A 74 -11.53 -2.03 3.91
CA LEU A 74 -12.84 -1.94 3.28
C LEU A 74 -12.77 -1.90 1.75
N ASN A 75 -11.59 -1.68 1.19
CA ASN A 75 -11.43 -1.64 -0.26
C ASN A 75 -11.12 -3.04 -0.77
N GLU A 76 -12.08 -3.64 -1.47
CA GLU A 76 -11.95 -5.00 -1.97
C GLU A 76 -10.87 -5.17 -3.03
N GLN A 77 -10.44 -4.10 -3.65
CA GLN A 77 -9.41 -4.16 -4.68
C GLN A 77 -8.01 -4.21 -4.10
N ILE A 78 -7.86 -3.92 -2.81
CA ILE A 78 -6.60 -4.08 -2.10
C ILE A 78 -6.58 -5.46 -1.46
N ILE A 79 -5.69 -6.32 -1.96
CA ILE A 79 -5.61 -7.70 -1.48
C ILE A 79 -4.93 -7.75 -0.12
N ARG A 80 -3.87 -6.99 0.03
CA ARG A 80 -3.08 -7.00 1.26
C ARG A 80 -2.31 -5.69 1.39
N HIS A 81 -1.97 -5.34 2.61
CA HIS A 81 -1.13 -4.18 2.87
C HIS A 81 -0.13 -4.48 3.98
N LEU A 82 0.95 -3.71 3.98
CA LEU A 82 1.95 -3.75 5.04
C LEU A 82 2.33 -2.32 5.38
N LEU A 83 2.16 -1.94 6.63
CA LEU A 83 2.48 -0.59 7.10
C LEU A 83 3.52 -0.69 8.21
N VAL A 84 4.69 -0.09 7.97
CA VAL A 84 5.77 -0.08 8.95
C VAL A 84 6.35 1.33 9.06
N THR A 85 7.02 1.61 10.18
CA THR A 85 7.66 2.91 10.34
C THR A 85 8.89 2.99 9.44
N ALA A 86 9.08 4.15 8.82
CA ALA A 86 10.19 4.33 7.90
C ALA A 86 11.56 4.33 8.60
N GLU A 87 11.58 4.59 9.90
CA GLU A 87 12.81 4.58 10.66
C GLU A 87 13.56 3.25 10.59
N LYS A 88 12.81 2.15 10.56
CA LYS A 88 13.42 0.83 10.47
C LYS A 88 14.16 0.64 9.16
N GLN A 89 13.63 1.21 8.10
CA GLN A 89 14.24 1.12 6.77
C GLN A 89 15.57 1.87 6.76
N MET A 90 15.61 3.03 7.38
CA MET A 90 16.81 3.84 7.42
C MET A 90 17.95 3.15 8.18
N LEU A 91 17.61 2.38 9.19
CA LEU A 91 18.62 1.67 9.96
C LEU A 91 19.23 0.49 9.21
N VAL A 92 18.53 -0.04 8.23
CA VAL A 92 18.97 -1.19 7.47
C VAL A 92 19.85 -0.76 6.30
N ALA A 93 19.64 0.43 5.82
CA ALA A 93 20.43 0.95 4.70
C ALA A 93 21.84 1.24 5.13
#